data_010b60d2cc214f7ce4ac7d0fef851326
#
_entry.id   010b60d2cc214f7ce4ac7d0fef851326
#
_cell.length_a   1.000
_cell.length_b   1.000
_cell.length_c   1.000
_cell.angle_alpha   90.00
_cell.angle_beta   90.00
_cell.angle_gamma   90.00
#
_symmetry.space_group_name_H-M   'P 1'
#
loop_
_entity.id
_entity.type
_entity.pdbx_description
1 polymer ?
#
loop_
_entity_poly.entity_id
_entity_poly.type
_entity_poly.pdbx_seq_one_letter_code
_entity_poly.pdbx_strand_id
1 'polypeptide(L)'
;MTRMNRREFVQATAAAAAVPTALFGQGPTVVTPKNVKPLVIASSNGHKFKNGGTQTCVEKAFSMMTGGADVLDALIAGVNIVELDPLDDSVGYGGLPNADGVVALDSCCMHGSLKRAGGVAEIEGVRTPSKVAQSVMNETDHHLLVGKGAQQFARAMGFTIEDDLNTENSRKKWLEWKRRTDPLHYLPSKERSQAYHKVAMDMIAEGIVDREHYYGTINCDGINAKGEICGVTTTSGLAWKIPGRAGDSPILGAGLYVDGDVGAAGSTGRGEANLFNLCSFLIVEEMRRGAHPKDAALMALRRVAKNTIEKRLLNSNGRPNFGLNFYVLNAKGEHAGVSMYESTYSVCTEDGAKTLPTEVLYDGKPTD
;
A
#
# COMPACT_ATOMS: atom_id res chain seq x y z
N MET A 1 -7.57 -59.84 -23.91
CA MET A 1 -8.19 -58.93 -22.93
C MET A 1 -9.14 -59.72 -22.06
N THR A 2 -8.71 -60.08 -20.88
CA THR A 2 -9.49 -60.87 -19.90
C THR A 2 -10.54 -59.97 -19.28
N ARG A 3 -11.82 -60.27 -19.44
CA ARG A 3 -12.92 -59.52 -18.81
C ARG A 3 -12.92 -59.79 -17.32
N MET A 4 -12.67 -58.74 -16.55
CA MET A 4 -12.78 -58.74 -15.09
C MET A 4 -14.26 -58.94 -14.69
N ASN A 5 -14.51 -59.90 -13.79
CA ASN A 5 -15.86 -60.18 -13.31
C ASN A 5 -16.28 -59.21 -12.19
N ARG A 6 -17.59 -59.15 -11.88
CA ARG A 6 -18.18 -58.21 -10.93
C ARG A 6 -17.55 -58.29 -9.51
N ARG A 7 -17.10 -59.48 -9.12
CA ARG A 7 -16.50 -59.73 -7.80
C ARG A 7 -15.06 -59.19 -7.73
N GLU A 8 -14.30 -59.35 -8.82
CA GLU A 8 -12.95 -58.80 -8.95
C GLU A 8 -12.95 -57.28 -9.02
N PHE A 9 -13.98 -56.67 -9.63
CA PHE A 9 -14.19 -55.23 -9.65
C PHE A 9 -14.49 -54.69 -8.26
N VAL A 10 -15.37 -55.33 -7.49
CA VAL A 10 -15.71 -54.92 -6.11
C VAL A 10 -14.52 -55.10 -5.16
N GLN A 11 -13.71 -56.16 -5.34
CA GLN A 11 -12.48 -56.32 -4.56
C GLN A 11 -11.39 -55.33 -4.91
N ALA A 12 -11.26 -54.96 -6.18
CA ALA A 12 -10.33 -53.90 -6.60
C ALA A 12 -10.74 -52.51 -6.09
N THR A 13 -12.04 -52.21 -6.07
CA THR A 13 -12.57 -50.95 -5.51
C THR A 13 -12.47 -50.90 -3.98
N ALA A 14 -12.66 -52.05 -3.27
CA ALA A 14 -12.47 -52.11 -1.82
C ALA A 14 -10.99 -51.96 -1.41
N ALA A 15 -10.07 -52.47 -2.23
CA ALA A 15 -8.63 -52.26 -2.01
C ALA A 15 -8.18 -50.82 -2.29
N ALA A 16 -8.82 -50.13 -3.24
CA ALA A 16 -8.57 -48.71 -3.52
C ALA A 16 -9.14 -47.77 -2.43
N ALA A 17 -10.18 -48.21 -1.68
CA ALA A 17 -10.74 -47.46 -0.56
C ALA A 17 -9.92 -47.59 0.75
N ALA A 18 -8.94 -48.49 0.80
CA ALA A 18 -8.04 -48.68 1.93
C ALA A 18 -6.69 -47.93 1.77
N VAL A 19 -6.61 -46.92 0.91
CA VAL A 19 -5.50 -45.96 0.92
C VAL A 19 -5.61 -45.15 2.21
N PRO A 20 -4.61 -45.20 3.11
CA PRO A 20 -4.70 -44.47 4.36
C PRO A 20 -4.91 -42.98 4.05
N THR A 21 -5.86 -42.38 4.72
CA THR A 21 -6.19 -40.95 4.73
C THR A 21 -5.03 -40.03 5.17
N ALA A 22 -3.81 -40.53 5.21
CA ALA A 22 -2.57 -39.84 5.56
C ALA A 22 -1.93 -39.06 4.39
N LEU A 23 -2.58 -39.02 3.21
CA LEU A 23 -2.09 -38.27 2.03
C LEU A 23 -2.89 -37.01 1.71
N PHE A 24 -3.91 -36.65 2.50
CA PHE A 24 -4.34 -35.28 2.56
C PHE A 24 -3.28 -34.54 3.39
N GLY A 25 -2.37 -33.85 2.71
CA GLY A 25 -1.35 -33.05 3.34
C GLY A 25 -1.98 -32.27 4.47
N GLN A 26 -1.49 -32.49 5.70
CA GLN A 26 -1.74 -31.54 6.77
C GLN A 26 -1.36 -30.17 6.18
N GLY A 27 -2.33 -29.28 6.04
CA GLY A 27 -2.03 -27.89 5.71
C GLY A 27 -0.91 -27.45 6.67
N PRO A 28 -0.02 -26.56 6.25
CA PRO A 28 1.08 -26.12 7.08
C PRO A 28 0.52 -25.79 8.45
N THR A 29 1.03 -26.47 9.49
CA THR A 29 0.66 -26.17 10.88
C THR A 29 1.13 -24.73 11.10
N VAL A 30 0.17 -23.80 11.17
CA VAL A 30 0.47 -22.40 11.51
C VAL A 30 0.98 -22.40 12.93
N VAL A 31 2.28 -22.44 13.09
CA VAL A 31 2.93 -22.18 14.38
C VAL A 31 2.95 -20.65 14.52
N THR A 32 1.88 -20.09 15.03
CA THR A 32 1.90 -18.69 15.47
C THR A 32 2.92 -18.59 16.59
N PRO A 33 4.01 -17.83 16.46
CA PRO A 33 5.01 -17.71 17.52
C PRO A 33 4.32 -17.16 18.77
N LYS A 34 4.25 -17.92 19.83
CA LYS A 34 3.85 -17.39 21.13
C LYS A 34 4.96 -16.46 21.60
N ASN A 35 4.64 -15.19 21.86
CA ASN A 35 5.51 -14.11 22.32
C ASN A 35 6.26 -13.32 21.23
N VAL A 36 5.58 -12.95 20.16
CA VAL A 36 6.10 -11.90 19.26
C VAL A 36 6.00 -10.54 19.97
N LYS A 37 7.07 -9.75 19.92
CA LYS A 37 7.00 -8.36 20.38
C LYS A 37 6.10 -7.56 19.47
N PRO A 38 5.07 -6.86 19.99
CA PRO A 38 4.22 -6.02 19.16
C PRO A 38 5.03 -4.95 18.43
N LEU A 39 4.66 -4.71 17.17
CA LEU A 39 5.34 -3.78 16.29
C LEU A 39 4.33 -3.15 15.33
N VAL A 40 4.45 -1.85 15.10
CA VAL A 40 3.81 -1.12 13.98
C VAL A 40 4.91 -0.51 13.14
N ILE A 41 4.88 -0.74 11.83
CA ILE A 41 5.77 -0.13 10.84
C ILE A 41 4.92 0.68 9.85
N ALA A 42 5.41 1.85 9.44
CA ALA A 42 4.74 2.71 8.46
C ALA A 42 5.73 3.50 7.61
N SER A 43 5.25 4.11 6.55
CA SER A 43 5.97 5.16 5.81
C SER A 43 6.33 6.34 6.73
N SER A 44 7.21 7.22 6.27
CA SER A 44 7.75 8.33 7.07
C SER A 44 6.67 9.25 7.65
N ASN A 45 5.59 9.52 6.89
CA ASN A 45 4.46 10.33 7.34
C ASN A 45 3.67 9.71 8.51
N GLY A 46 3.82 8.41 8.76
CA GLY A 46 3.22 7.74 9.91
C GLY A 46 3.73 8.21 11.30
N HIS A 47 4.86 8.93 11.36
CA HIS A 47 5.40 9.53 12.60
C HIS A 47 5.57 11.06 12.49
N LYS A 48 4.85 11.71 11.56
CA LYS A 48 5.00 13.15 11.30
C LYS A 48 3.76 13.94 11.72
N PHE A 49 2.59 13.50 11.33
CA PHE A 49 1.33 14.23 11.49
C PHE A 49 0.55 13.77 12.72
N LYS A 50 -0.18 14.71 13.34
CA LYS A 50 -0.96 14.47 14.57
C LYS A 50 -2.40 14.96 14.48
N ASN A 51 -2.77 15.64 13.39
CA ASN A 51 -4.10 16.21 13.16
C ASN A 51 -4.64 16.99 14.38
N GLY A 52 -3.80 17.85 14.95
CA GLY A 52 -4.12 18.62 16.15
C GLY A 52 -4.17 17.82 17.46
N GLY A 53 -3.94 16.50 17.43
CA GLY A 53 -3.89 15.63 18.59
C GLY A 53 -2.51 15.49 19.22
N THR A 54 -2.36 14.50 20.09
CA THR A 54 -1.10 14.20 20.80
C THR A 54 -0.30 13.06 20.19
N GLN A 55 -0.95 12.13 19.48
CA GLN A 55 -0.35 10.93 18.91
C GLN A 55 -0.21 11.02 17.40
N THR A 56 0.83 10.43 16.88
CA THR A 56 1.03 10.15 15.45
C THR A 56 0.34 8.84 15.05
N CYS A 57 0.32 8.51 13.74
CA CYS A 57 -0.26 7.27 13.23
C CYS A 57 0.30 6.03 13.94
N VAL A 58 1.64 5.86 13.96
CA VAL A 58 2.26 4.66 14.54
C VAL A 58 2.08 4.58 16.05
N GLU A 59 2.07 5.72 16.78
CA GLU A 59 1.80 5.76 18.22
C GLU A 59 0.36 5.36 18.54
N LYS A 60 -0.61 5.89 17.80
CA LYS A 60 -2.02 5.56 17.94
C LYS A 60 -2.30 4.08 17.67
N ALA A 61 -1.81 3.59 16.53
CA ALA A 61 -1.96 2.20 16.15
C ALA A 61 -1.34 1.25 17.18
N PHE A 62 -0.12 1.51 17.61
CA PHE A 62 0.56 0.71 18.63
C PHE A 62 -0.17 0.72 19.99
N SER A 63 -0.57 1.90 20.45
CA SER A 63 -1.32 2.03 21.71
C SER A 63 -2.64 1.27 21.71
N MET A 64 -3.43 1.37 20.62
CA MET A 64 -4.69 0.64 20.50
C MET A 64 -4.47 -0.88 20.42
N MET A 65 -3.54 -1.33 19.58
CA MET A 65 -3.22 -2.74 19.39
C MET A 65 -2.74 -3.40 20.69
N THR A 66 -1.84 -2.75 21.43
CA THR A 66 -1.35 -3.24 22.74
C THR A 66 -2.40 -3.11 23.85
N GLY A 67 -3.35 -2.20 23.71
CA GLY A 67 -4.55 -2.07 24.56
C GLY A 67 -5.61 -3.15 24.30
N GLY A 68 -5.41 -4.06 23.34
CA GLY A 68 -6.30 -5.19 23.07
C GLY A 68 -7.31 -4.97 21.93
N ALA A 69 -7.23 -3.86 21.19
CA ALA A 69 -8.02 -3.66 19.99
C ALA A 69 -7.57 -4.65 18.88
N ASP A 70 -8.48 -4.91 17.93
CA ASP A 70 -8.14 -5.61 16.70
C ASP A 70 -6.99 -4.89 15.97
N VAL A 71 -6.07 -5.64 15.39
CA VAL A 71 -4.88 -5.08 14.75
C VAL A 71 -5.25 -4.15 13.61
N LEU A 72 -6.18 -4.56 12.74
CA LEU A 72 -6.59 -3.75 11.59
C LEU A 72 -7.33 -2.49 12.04
N ASP A 73 -8.22 -2.58 13.04
CA ASP A 73 -8.91 -1.42 13.60
C ASP A 73 -7.91 -0.40 14.16
N ALA A 74 -6.87 -0.88 14.84
CA ALA A 74 -5.81 -0.04 15.37
C ALA A 74 -5.01 0.66 14.27
N LEU A 75 -4.64 -0.05 13.20
CA LEU A 75 -3.91 0.51 12.06
C LEU A 75 -4.76 1.55 11.31
N ILE A 76 -6.04 1.27 11.07
CA ILE A 76 -6.97 2.21 10.42
C ILE A 76 -7.16 3.46 11.28
N ALA A 77 -7.34 3.32 12.59
CA ALA A 77 -7.39 4.46 13.49
C ALA A 77 -6.11 5.31 13.45
N GLY A 78 -4.96 4.67 13.26
CA GLY A 78 -3.67 5.32 13.06
C GLY A 78 -3.62 6.10 11.76
N VAL A 79 -3.87 5.48 10.61
CA VAL A 79 -3.80 6.16 9.29
C VAL A 79 -4.85 7.25 9.14
N ASN A 80 -5.99 7.16 9.84
CA ASN A 80 -6.99 8.23 9.85
C ASN A 80 -6.47 9.55 10.42
N ILE A 81 -5.44 9.54 11.28
CA ILE A 81 -4.78 10.77 11.73
C ILE A 81 -4.19 11.50 10.52
N VAL A 82 -3.53 10.77 9.62
CA VAL A 82 -2.91 11.34 8.41
C VAL A 82 -3.96 11.66 7.34
N GLU A 83 -4.94 10.77 7.12
CA GLU A 83 -6.04 11.02 6.17
C GLU A 83 -6.85 12.29 6.48
N LEU A 84 -6.90 12.69 7.74
CA LEU A 84 -7.68 13.86 8.20
C LEU A 84 -6.83 15.09 8.46
N ASP A 85 -5.49 15.00 8.41
CA ASP A 85 -4.59 16.12 8.69
C ASP A 85 -4.43 16.99 7.44
N PRO A 86 -4.92 18.23 7.41
CA PRO A 86 -4.83 19.10 6.25
C PRO A 86 -3.41 19.55 5.92
N LEU A 87 -2.43 19.24 6.78
CA LEU A 87 -1.01 19.51 6.54
C LEU A 87 -0.33 18.45 5.68
N ASP A 88 -0.93 17.24 5.57
CA ASP A 88 -0.50 16.21 4.62
C ASP A 88 -1.31 16.33 3.33
N ASP A 89 -0.72 16.89 2.28
CA ASP A 89 -1.35 16.98 0.97
C ASP A 89 -1.07 15.76 0.06
N SER A 90 -0.68 14.64 0.64
CA SER A 90 -0.40 13.39 -0.06
C SER A 90 -1.45 12.29 0.17
N VAL A 91 -2.30 12.44 1.19
CA VAL A 91 -3.26 11.40 1.65
C VAL A 91 -4.58 12.06 2.06
N GLY A 92 -5.72 11.46 1.74
CA GLY A 92 -7.01 11.82 2.31
C GLY A 92 -7.46 13.26 2.04
N TYR A 93 -7.96 13.93 3.10
CA TYR A 93 -8.44 15.30 3.06
C TYR A 93 -7.30 16.29 2.76
N GLY A 94 -7.44 17.06 1.70
CA GLY A 94 -6.42 18.00 1.25
C GLY A 94 -5.33 17.36 0.40
N GLY A 95 -5.43 16.08 0.06
CA GLY A 95 -4.54 15.43 -0.88
C GLY A 95 -4.48 16.14 -2.23
N LEU A 96 -3.32 16.07 -2.92
CA LEU A 96 -3.16 16.72 -4.22
C LEU A 96 -4.15 16.12 -5.23
N PRO A 97 -4.94 16.97 -5.93
CA PRO A 97 -6.02 16.51 -6.80
C PRO A 97 -5.52 15.93 -8.13
N ASN A 98 -6.43 15.35 -8.88
CA ASN A 98 -6.22 14.95 -10.27
C ASN A 98 -6.13 16.18 -11.21
N ALA A 99 -5.96 15.95 -12.51
CA ALA A 99 -5.80 17.03 -13.51
C ALA A 99 -7.01 17.97 -13.61
N ASP A 100 -8.20 17.50 -13.21
CA ASP A 100 -9.43 18.30 -13.20
C ASP A 100 -9.68 19.02 -11.86
N GLY A 101 -8.76 18.90 -10.91
CA GLY A 101 -8.85 19.55 -9.60
C GLY A 101 -9.69 18.81 -8.57
N VAL A 102 -10.02 17.53 -8.82
CA VAL A 102 -10.81 16.70 -7.92
C VAL A 102 -9.87 15.79 -7.10
N VAL A 103 -10.06 15.77 -5.78
CA VAL A 103 -9.35 14.83 -4.90
C VAL A 103 -10.05 13.49 -4.97
N ALA A 104 -9.40 12.53 -5.63
CA ALA A 104 -9.85 11.15 -5.76
C ALA A 104 -8.86 10.23 -5.04
N LEU A 105 -9.36 9.37 -4.17
CA LEU A 105 -8.60 8.63 -3.17
C LEU A 105 -8.63 7.13 -3.44
N ASP A 106 -7.54 6.46 -3.05
CA ASP A 106 -7.41 5.01 -3.13
C ASP A 106 -7.05 4.46 -1.74
N SER A 107 -7.53 3.27 -1.40
CA SER A 107 -7.10 2.56 -0.20
C SER A 107 -7.31 1.06 -0.32
N CYS A 108 -6.49 0.26 0.34
CA CYS A 108 -6.82 -1.13 0.64
C CYS A 108 -6.38 -1.50 2.06
N CYS A 109 -7.02 -2.53 2.60
CA CYS A 109 -6.64 -3.13 3.87
C CYS A 109 -6.71 -4.66 3.77
N MET A 110 -5.88 -5.34 4.57
CA MET A 110 -5.84 -6.79 4.65
C MET A 110 -5.73 -7.25 6.11
N HIS A 111 -6.55 -8.24 6.46
CA HIS A 111 -6.50 -8.90 7.76
C HIS A 111 -5.92 -10.31 7.59
N GLY A 112 -4.65 -10.50 7.97
CA GLY A 112 -3.91 -11.74 7.72
C GLY A 112 -4.50 -12.99 8.36
N SER A 113 -4.96 -12.89 9.62
CA SER A 113 -5.54 -14.04 10.33
C SER A 113 -6.93 -14.42 9.82
N LEU A 114 -7.73 -13.44 9.37
CA LEU A 114 -9.05 -13.69 8.80
C LEU A 114 -8.99 -14.05 7.31
N LYS A 115 -7.83 -13.90 6.65
CA LYS A 115 -7.65 -14.06 5.19
C LYS A 115 -8.67 -13.23 4.40
N ARG A 116 -8.93 -12.01 4.84
CA ARG A 116 -9.89 -11.07 4.25
C ARG A 116 -9.19 -9.80 3.82
N ALA A 117 -9.76 -9.15 2.81
CA ALA A 117 -9.26 -7.90 2.28
C ALA A 117 -10.40 -7.05 1.73
N GLY A 118 -10.19 -5.74 1.69
CA GLY A 118 -11.08 -4.80 1.05
C GLY A 118 -10.34 -3.59 0.51
N GLY A 119 -10.86 -2.98 -0.55
CA GLY A 119 -10.24 -1.83 -1.17
C GLY A 119 -11.25 -0.93 -1.87
N VAL A 120 -10.85 0.32 -2.04
CA VAL A 120 -11.54 1.31 -2.86
C VAL A 120 -10.54 2.06 -3.72
N ALA A 121 -10.93 2.35 -4.97
CA ALA A 121 -10.12 3.14 -5.90
C ALA A 121 -10.93 4.27 -6.52
N GLU A 122 -10.28 5.42 -6.75
CA GLU A 122 -10.92 6.60 -7.34
C GLU A 122 -12.22 7.00 -6.62
N ILE A 123 -12.24 6.88 -5.29
CA ILE A 123 -13.38 7.32 -4.49
C ILE A 123 -13.27 8.83 -4.22
N GLU A 124 -14.36 9.55 -4.48
CA GLU A 124 -14.46 10.99 -4.27
C GLU A 124 -15.33 11.32 -3.06
N GLY A 125 -15.06 12.43 -2.39
CA GLY A 125 -15.92 13.00 -1.36
C GLY A 125 -15.87 12.29 0.00
N VAL A 126 -15.02 11.31 0.22
CA VAL A 126 -14.87 10.61 1.52
C VAL A 126 -13.48 10.85 2.07
N ARG A 127 -13.38 11.51 3.25
CA ARG A 127 -12.08 11.84 3.88
C ARG A 127 -11.27 10.63 4.33
N THR A 128 -11.94 9.51 4.62
CA THR A 128 -11.33 8.31 5.20
C THR A 128 -11.57 7.08 4.32
N PRO A 129 -10.92 7.00 3.15
CA PRO A 129 -11.08 5.86 2.23
C PRO A 129 -10.67 4.52 2.87
N SER A 130 -9.75 4.53 3.84
CA SER A 130 -9.35 3.32 4.57
C SER A 130 -10.51 2.68 5.35
N LYS A 131 -11.41 3.48 5.94
CA LYS A 131 -12.63 2.98 6.58
C LYS A 131 -13.62 2.40 5.58
N VAL A 132 -13.73 3.00 4.39
CA VAL A 132 -14.60 2.43 3.34
C VAL A 132 -14.01 1.10 2.84
N ALA A 133 -12.70 1.01 2.64
CA ALA A 133 -12.01 -0.24 2.30
C ALA A 133 -12.29 -1.33 3.36
N GLN A 134 -12.24 -0.99 4.65
CA GLN A 134 -12.59 -1.91 5.72
C GLN A 134 -14.06 -2.32 5.67
N SER A 135 -14.98 -1.40 5.37
CA SER A 135 -16.40 -1.72 5.20
C SER A 135 -16.63 -2.65 4.01
N VAL A 136 -15.90 -2.49 2.88
CA VAL A 136 -15.95 -3.45 1.78
C VAL A 136 -15.53 -4.83 2.26
N MET A 137 -14.45 -4.95 3.03
CA MET A 137 -13.97 -6.20 3.60
C MET A 137 -15.00 -6.85 4.55
N ASN A 138 -15.66 -6.04 5.39
CA ASN A 138 -16.52 -6.56 6.46
C ASN A 138 -17.94 -6.88 5.99
N GLU A 139 -18.49 -6.06 5.10
CA GLU A 139 -19.92 -6.08 4.75
C GLU A 139 -20.19 -6.77 3.41
N THR A 140 -19.14 -7.17 2.66
CA THR A 140 -19.28 -7.79 1.35
C THR A 140 -18.34 -8.97 1.17
N ASP A 141 -18.51 -9.72 0.08
CA ASP A 141 -17.57 -10.72 -0.44
C ASP A 141 -16.67 -10.18 -1.57
N HIS A 142 -16.76 -8.88 -1.85
CA HIS A 142 -15.92 -8.21 -2.84
C HIS A 142 -14.61 -7.73 -2.22
N HIS A 143 -13.58 -7.59 -3.05
CA HIS A 143 -12.28 -7.07 -2.61
C HIS A 143 -12.02 -5.64 -3.07
N LEU A 144 -12.70 -5.14 -4.10
CA LEU A 144 -12.42 -3.82 -4.65
C LEU A 144 -13.68 -3.19 -5.24
N LEU A 145 -14.01 -2.00 -4.77
CA LEU A 145 -15.03 -1.13 -5.37
C LEU A 145 -14.36 0.13 -5.94
N VAL A 146 -14.87 0.69 -7.05
CA VAL A 146 -14.22 1.80 -7.75
C VAL A 146 -15.16 2.95 -8.07
N GLY A 147 -14.64 4.17 -8.09
CA GLY A 147 -15.30 5.40 -8.55
C GLY A 147 -16.68 5.62 -7.94
N LYS A 148 -17.66 5.93 -8.78
CA LYS A 148 -19.05 6.20 -8.34
C LYS A 148 -19.68 5.02 -7.59
N GLY A 149 -19.34 3.78 -7.94
CA GLY A 149 -19.82 2.59 -7.23
C GLY A 149 -19.31 2.56 -5.79
N ALA A 150 -18.02 2.82 -5.58
CA ALA A 150 -17.44 2.94 -4.25
C ALA A 150 -18.06 4.08 -3.43
N GLN A 151 -18.32 5.25 -4.05
CA GLN A 151 -18.99 6.37 -3.38
C GLN A 151 -20.44 6.05 -2.98
N GLN A 152 -21.20 5.37 -3.86
CA GLN A 152 -22.56 4.93 -3.55
C GLN A 152 -22.59 3.92 -2.41
N PHE A 153 -21.67 2.96 -2.40
CA PHE A 153 -21.50 2.02 -1.31
C PHE A 153 -21.16 2.75 0.00
N ALA A 154 -20.21 3.67 -0.01
CA ALA A 154 -19.85 4.47 1.16
C ALA A 154 -21.06 5.23 1.72
N ARG A 155 -21.86 5.87 0.84
CA ARG A 155 -23.10 6.54 1.25
C ARG A 155 -24.09 5.57 1.89
N ALA A 156 -24.27 4.38 1.33
CA ALA A 156 -25.15 3.35 1.88
C ALA A 156 -24.69 2.84 3.24
N MET A 157 -23.37 2.84 3.48
CA MET A 157 -22.75 2.49 4.78
C MET A 157 -22.77 3.66 5.79
N GLY A 158 -23.36 4.81 5.45
CA GLY A 158 -23.49 5.96 6.35
C GLY A 158 -22.31 6.93 6.36
N PHE A 159 -21.35 6.80 5.42
CA PHE A 159 -20.28 7.78 5.29
C PHE A 159 -20.81 9.10 4.72
N THR A 160 -20.29 10.19 5.24
CA THR A 160 -20.54 11.53 4.68
C THR A 160 -19.84 11.65 3.34
N ILE A 161 -20.56 12.15 2.33
CA ILE A 161 -20.00 12.48 1.02
C ILE A 161 -19.95 13.99 0.90
N GLU A 162 -18.76 14.52 0.76
CA GLU A 162 -18.48 15.96 0.58
C GLU A 162 -18.29 16.28 -0.90
N ASP A 163 -18.67 17.50 -1.29
CA ASP A 163 -18.55 17.93 -2.70
C ASP A 163 -17.10 18.21 -3.10
N ASP A 164 -16.23 18.55 -2.13
CA ASP A 164 -14.83 18.91 -2.37
C ASP A 164 -13.95 18.58 -1.16
N LEU A 165 -12.91 17.80 -1.39
CA LEU A 165 -11.91 17.46 -0.38
C LEU A 165 -10.64 18.32 -0.47
N ASN A 166 -10.57 19.29 -1.38
CA ASN A 166 -9.43 20.20 -1.43
C ASN A 166 -9.34 21.05 -0.17
N THR A 167 -8.13 21.29 0.30
CA THR A 167 -7.80 22.42 1.18
C THR A 167 -7.40 23.63 0.34
N GLU A 168 -7.25 24.79 0.96
CA GLU A 168 -6.70 25.99 0.31
C GLU A 168 -5.31 25.69 -0.29
N ASN A 169 -4.47 24.93 0.43
CA ASN A 169 -3.13 24.55 0.00
C ASN A 169 -3.15 23.67 -1.26
N SER A 170 -3.91 22.58 -1.27
CA SER A 170 -3.95 21.67 -2.43
C SER A 170 -4.56 22.34 -3.65
N ARG A 171 -5.60 23.16 -3.46
CA ARG A 171 -6.21 23.96 -4.52
C ARG A 171 -5.23 24.99 -5.11
N LYS A 172 -4.47 25.70 -4.27
CA LYS A 172 -3.45 26.67 -4.71
C LYS A 172 -2.37 25.99 -5.56
N LYS A 173 -1.88 24.84 -5.13
CA LYS A 173 -0.89 24.04 -5.87
C LYS A 173 -1.44 23.56 -7.22
N TRP A 174 -2.70 23.10 -7.25
CA TRP A 174 -3.36 22.73 -8.49
C TRP A 174 -3.54 23.90 -9.46
N LEU A 175 -3.99 25.06 -8.99
CA LEU A 175 -4.12 26.26 -9.81
C LEU A 175 -2.78 26.70 -10.41
N GLU A 176 -1.69 26.62 -9.63
CA GLU A 176 -0.35 26.94 -10.14
C GLU A 176 0.09 25.94 -11.22
N TRP A 177 -0.12 24.63 -11.00
CA TRP A 177 0.13 23.62 -12.03
C TRP A 177 -0.71 23.87 -13.29
N LYS A 178 -1.99 24.16 -13.12
CA LYS A 178 -2.92 24.45 -14.21
C LYS A 178 -2.47 25.66 -15.03
N ARG A 179 -2.11 26.75 -14.35
CA ARG A 179 -1.56 27.96 -14.98
C ARG A 179 -0.34 27.68 -15.86
N ARG A 180 0.53 26.79 -15.46
CA ARG A 180 1.73 26.38 -16.22
C ARG A 180 1.42 25.44 -17.37
N THR A 181 0.39 24.62 -17.26
CA THR A 181 0.08 23.57 -18.24
C THR A 181 -0.96 24.00 -19.28
N ASP A 182 -1.85 24.94 -18.98
CA ASP A 182 -2.87 25.38 -19.93
C ASP A 182 -2.28 25.91 -21.26
N PRO A 183 -1.18 26.67 -21.31
CA PRO A 183 -0.53 27.05 -22.56
C PRO A 183 -0.03 25.87 -23.40
N LEU A 184 0.17 24.70 -22.75
CA LEU A 184 0.70 23.49 -23.39
C LEU A 184 -0.42 22.56 -23.91
N HIS A 185 -1.68 22.96 -23.72
CA HIS A 185 -2.86 22.17 -24.10
C HIS A 185 -2.87 21.79 -25.60
N TYR A 186 -2.38 22.66 -26.46
CA TYR A 186 -2.37 22.47 -27.92
C TYR A 186 -1.25 21.56 -28.43
N LEU A 187 -0.34 21.14 -27.59
CA LEU A 187 0.71 20.18 -27.99
C LEU A 187 0.08 18.80 -28.33
N PRO A 188 0.69 18.04 -29.27
CA PRO A 188 0.32 16.64 -29.49
C PRO A 188 0.34 15.85 -28.20
N SER A 189 -0.57 14.89 -28.04
CA SER A 189 -0.79 14.17 -26.77
C SER A 189 0.47 13.63 -26.11
N LYS A 190 1.39 13.07 -26.89
CA LYS A 190 2.67 12.53 -26.37
C LYS A 190 3.58 13.63 -25.83
N GLU A 191 3.73 14.72 -26.56
CA GLU A 191 4.55 15.89 -26.18
C GLU A 191 3.92 16.60 -24.97
N ARG A 192 2.60 16.75 -24.97
CA ARG A 192 1.85 17.34 -23.86
C ARG A 192 2.04 16.57 -22.55
N SER A 193 1.98 15.24 -22.60
CA SER A 193 2.21 14.41 -21.41
C SER A 193 3.63 14.59 -20.85
N GLN A 194 4.64 14.69 -21.71
CA GLN A 194 6.02 14.97 -21.29
C GLN A 194 6.17 16.39 -20.72
N ALA A 195 5.55 17.37 -21.35
CA ALA A 195 5.57 18.76 -20.90
C ALA A 195 4.88 18.92 -19.55
N TYR A 196 3.74 18.28 -19.34
CA TYR A 196 3.03 18.27 -18.05
C TYR A 196 3.87 17.62 -16.93
N HIS A 197 4.53 16.50 -17.23
CA HIS A 197 5.46 15.89 -16.28
C HIS A 197 6.64 16.81 -15.96
N LYS A 198 7.19 17.49 -16.98
CA LYS A 198 8.26 18.48 -16.75
C LYS A 198 7.82 19.60 -15.82
N VAL A 199 6.63 20.18 -16.05
CA VAL A 199 6.07 21.21 -15.16
C VAL A 199 5.97 20.72 -13.71
N ALA A 200 5.52 19.48 -13.50
CA ALA A 200 5.47 18.88 -12.17
C ALA A 200 6.86 18.78 -11.53
N MET A 201 7.86 18.35 -12.27
CA MET A 201 9.25 18.26 -11.78
C MET A 201 9.86 19.64 -11.49
N ASP A 202 9.56 20.64 -12.31
CA ASP A 202 9.97 22.03 -12.08
C ASP A 202 9.35 22.57 -10.77
N MET A 203 8.06 22.32 -10.51
CA MET A 203 7.38 22.71 -9.25
C MET A 203 7.97 21.99 -8.02
N ILE A 204 8.43 20.77 -8.16
CA ILE A 204 9.16 20.06 -7.10
C ILE A 204 10.54 20.71 -6.88
N ALA A 205 11.26 21.01 -7.95
CA ALA A 205 12.58 21.65 -7.86
C ALA A 205 12.50 23.06 -7.23
N GLU A 206 11.41 23.78 -7.47
CA GLU A 206 11.11 25.09 -6.87
C GLU A 206 10.61 25.00 -5.42
N GLY A 207 10.37 23.80 -4.88
CA GLY A 207 9.86 23.60 -3.53
C GLY A 207 8.37 23.94 -3.34
N ILE A 208 7.61 24.08 -4.42
CA ILE A 208 6.15 24.32 -4.38
C ILE A 208 5.43 23.04 -3.94
N VAL A 209 5.94 21.89 -4.38
CA VAL A 209 5.44 20.56 -4.02
C VAL A 209 6.58 19.74 -3.44
N ASP A 210 6.33 19.08 -2.31
CA ASP A 210 7.25 18.12 -1.76
C ASP A 210 7.34 16.89 -2.69
N ARG A 211 8.55 16.41 -2.94
CA ARG A 211 8.78 15.23 -3.80
C ARG A 211 8.08 13.98 -3.26
N GLU A 212 8.08 13.80 -1.95
CA GLU A 212 7.40 12.67 -1.31
C GLU A 212 5.89 12.78 -1.46
N HIS A 213 5.33 14.01 -1.42
CA HIS A 213 3.90 14.25 -1.58
C HIS A 213 3.42 14.14 -3.04
N TYR A 214 4.32 14.33 -4.02
CA TYR A 214 3.96 14.10 -5.44
C TYR A 214 3.56 12.65 -5.73
N TYR A 215 4.16 11.69 -5.02
CA TYR A 215 3.84 10.24 -5.04
C TYR A 215 3.21 9.80 -3.71
N GLY A 216 2.50 10.70 -3.04
CA GLY A 216 2.11 10.54 -1.66
C GLY A 216 1.27 9.31 -1.37
N THR A 217 1.59 8.66 -0.28
CA THR A 217 0.88 7.47 0.23
C THR A 217 1.27 7.29 1.70
N ILE A 218 0.37 6.75 2.52
CA ILE A 218 0.75 6.11 3.78
C ILE A 218 0.49 4.61 3.67
N ASN A 219 1.49 3.81 4.03
CA ASN A 219 1.33 2.41 4.38
C ASN A 219 1.53 2.25 5.89
N CYS A 220 0.78 1.38 6.52
CA CYS A 220 0.91 1.04 7.93
C CYS A 220 0.59 -0.45 8.14
N ASP A 221 1.56 -1.21 8.62
CA ASP A 221 1.43 -2.63 8.91
C ASP A 221 1.74 -2.90 10.38
N GLY A 222 1.14 -3.93 10.96
CA GLY A 222 1.36 -4.23 12.36
C GLY A 222 1.22 -5.71 12.71
N ILE A 223 1.90 -6.11 13.78
CA ILE A 223 1.82 -7.43 14.39
C ILE A 223 1.62 -7.28 15.90
N ASN A 224 0.64 -7.98 16.47
CA ASN A 224 0.40 -7.98 17.92
C ASN A 224 1.14 -9.13 18.63
N ALA A 225 1.04 -9.18 19.95
CA ALA A 225 1.67 -10.22 20.79
C ALA A 225 1.14 -11.64 20.50
N LYS A 226 -0.01 -11.78 19.83
CA LYS A 226 -0.56 -13.07 19.41
C LYS A 226 -0.02 -13.51 18.07
N GLY A 227 0.74 -12.66 17.36
CA GLY A 227 1.24 -12.91 16.01
C GLY A 227 0.20 -12.62 14.92
N GLU A 228 -0.88 -11.92 15.22
CA GLU A 228 -1.85 -11.47 14.22
C GLU A 228 -1.27 -10.30 13.45
N ILE A 229 -1.26 -10.42 12.12
CA ILE A 229 -0.68 -9.43 11.19
C ILE A 229 -1.79 -8.83 10.34
N CYS A 230 -1.80 -7.49 10.24
CA CYS A 230 -2.68 -6.74 9.36
C CYS A 230 -1.91 -5.62 8.67
N GLY A 231 -2.51 -5.05 7.62
CA GLY A 231 -1.94 -3.90 6.93
C GLY A 231 -3.02 -3.02 6.29
N VAL A 232 -2.68 -1.76 6.10
CA VAL A 232 -3.49 -0.77 5.40
C VAL A 232 -2.61 0.17 4.60
N THR A 233 -3.06 0.50 3.39
CA THR A 233 -2.44 1.52 2.54
C THR A 233 -3.51 2.47 2.06
N THR A 234 -3.23 3.79 2.09
CA THR A 234 -4.16 4.83 1.66
C THR A 234 -3.43 6.02 1.03
N THR A 235 -4.03 6.67 0.04
CA THR A 235 -3.35 7.66 -0.79
C THR A 235 -4.33 8.59 -1.52
N SER A 236 -3.87 9.80 -1.87
CA SER A 236 -4.48 10.62 -2.94
C SER A 236 -3.91 10.28 -4.34
N GLY A 237 -2.98 9.33 -4.42
CA GLY A 237 -2.34 8.90 -5.66
C GLY A 237 -1.28 9.89 -6.17
N LEU A 238 -0.97 9.78 -7.47
CA LEU A 238 -0.07 10.69 -8.16
C LEU A 238 -0.74 12.07 -8.29
N ALA A 239 -0.04 13.13 -7.91
CA ALA A 239 -0.52 14.49 -8.10
C ALA A 239 -0.82 14.76 -9.59
N TRP A 240 -1.96 15.41 -9.85
CA TRP A 240 -2.43 15.77 -11.20
C TRP A 240 -2.57 14.57 -12.16
N LYS A 241 -2.84 13.40 -11.60
CA LYS A 241 -3.15 12.18 -12.35
C LYS A 241 -4.32 12.39 -13.30
N ILE A 242 -4.38 11.64 -14.37
CA ILE A 242 -5.56 11.60 -15.24
C ILE A 242 -6.75 11.10 -14.40
N PRO A 243 -7.94 11.74 -14.47
CA PRO A 243 -9.14 11.23 -13.82
C PRO A 243 -9.42 9.76 -14.18
N GLY A 244 -9.69 8.93 -13.18
CA GLY A 244 -9.82 7.48 -13.36
C GLY A 244 -8.52 6.68 -13.20
N ARG A 245 -7.35 7.32 -12.98
CA ARG A 245 -6.10 6.60 -12.70
C ARG A 245 -6.09 6.11 -11.27
N ALA A 246 -6.18 4.82 -11.06
CA ALA A 246 -5.82 4.16 -9.81
C ALA A 246 -4.32 3.77 -9.82
N GLY A 247 -3.64 3.95 -8.69
CA GLY A 247 -2.26 3.49 -8.48
C GLY A 247 -2.18 2.05 -8.02
N ASP A 248 -1.06 1.72 -7.38
CA ASP A 248 -0.85 0.41 -6.76
C ASP A 248 -1.57 0.25 -5.41
N SER A 249 -1.81 1.36 -4.68
CA SER A 249 -2.32 1.33 -3.32
C SER A 249 -3.62 0.55 -3.12
N PRO A 250 -4.63 0.58 -4.03
CA PRO A 250 -5.86 -0.19 -3.85
C PRO A 250 -5.74 -1.64 -4.32
N ILE A 251 -4.61 -2.04 -4.90
CA ILE A 251 -4.43 -3.34 -5.55
C ILE A 251 -3.68 -4.29 -4.63
N LEU A 252 -4.38 -5.36 -4.23
CA LEU A 252 -3.82 -6.45 -3.44
C LEU A 252 -2.66 -7.12 -4.17
N GLY A 253 -1.53 -7.25 -3.48
CA GLY A 253 -0.30 -7.78 -4.05
C GLY A 253 0.63 -6.73 -4.65
N ALA A 254 0.12 -5.53 -4.96
CA ALA A 254 0.94 -4.41 -5.42
C ALA A 254 1.21 -3.42 -4.27
N GLY A 255 0.26 -2.55 -3.92
CA GLY A 255 0.44 -1.54 -2.88
C GLY A 255 0.50 -2.11 -1.47
N LEU A 256 -0.16 -3.24 -1.25
CA LEU A 256 -0.19 -3.97 0.02
C LEU A 256 -0.38 -5.47 -0.24
N TYR A 257 0.31 -6.29 0.53
CA TYR A 257 -0.01 -7.71 0.67
C TYR A 257 0.27 -8.20 2.08
N VAL A 258 -0.69 -8.93 2.66
CA VAL A 258 -0.57 -9.52 4.00
C VAL A 258 -0.91 -11.00 3.94
N ASP A 259 0.01 -11.84 4.40
CA ASP A 259 -0.26 -13.23 4.76
C ASP A 259 0.06 -13.40 6.24
N GLY A 260 -0.97 -13.70 7.06
CA GLY A 260 -0.83 -13.81 8.51
C GLY A 260 0.13 -14.90 8.98
N ASP A 261 0.49 -15.83 8.09
CA ASP A 261 1.43 -16.94 8.39
C ASP A 261 2.88 -16.57 8.03
N VAL A 262 3.08 -15.48 7.27
CA VAL A 262 4.38 -15.10 6.71
C VAL A 262 4.79 -13.68 7.09
N GLY A 263 3.92 -12.68 6.80
CA GLY A 263 4.25 -11.29 7.02
C GLY A 263 3.39 -10.33 6.20
N ALA A 264 3.79 -9.07 6.21
CA ALA A 264 3.18 -7.97 5.46
C ALA A 264 4.24 -7.19 4.68
N ALA A 265 3.84 -6.64 3.56
CA ALA A 265 4.62 -5.70 2.78
C ALA A 265 3.69 -4.65 2.16
N GLY A 266 4.04 -3.38 2.33
CA GLY A 266 3.36 -2.28 1.67
C GLY A 266 4.35 -1.31 1.05
N SER A 267 3.85 -0.40 0.21
CA SER A 267 4.69 0.47 -0.61
C SER A 267 4.27 1.92 -0.60
N THR A 268 5.22 2.79 -0.93
CA THR A 268 4.98 4.17 -1.35
C THR A 268 5.87 4.52 -2.54
N GLY A 269 5.46 5.49 -3.35
CA GLY A 269 6.25 5.97 -4.48
C GLY A 269 5.60 5.67 -5.83
N ARG A 270 6.40 5.29 -6.84
CA ARG A 270 5.89 5.11 -8.20
C ARG A 270 5.03 3.86 -8.35
N GLY A 271 3.70 4.05 -8.30
CA GLY A 271 2.71 2.97 -8.35
C GLY A 271 2.79 2.08 -9.58
N GLU A 272 2.96 2.65 -10.78
CA GLU A 272 3.03 1.88 -12.04
C GLU A 272 4.21 0.89 -12.07
N ALA A 273 5.34 1.26 -11.45
CA ALA A 273 6.49 0.37 -11.38
C ALA A 273 6.24 -0.81 -10.41
N ASN A 274 5.54 -0.55 -9.32
CA ASN A 274 5.09 -1.58 -8.38
C ASN A 274 4.02 -2.48 -9.00
N LEU A 275 2.97 -1.91 -9.60
CA LEU A 275 1.88 -2.64 -10.27
C LEU A 275 2.40 -3.66 -11.27
N PHE A 276 3.31 -3.24 -12.14
CA PHE A 276 3.88 -4.12 -13.17
C PHE A 276 4.58 -5.35 -12.58
N ASN A 277 5.14 -5.23 -11.36
CA ASN A 277 5.94 -6.26 -10.72
C ASN A 277 5.21 -7.01 -9.59
N LEU A 278 4.05 -6.53 -9.11
CA LEU A 278 3.30 -7.04 -7.94
C LEU A 278 4.22 -7.23 -6.73
N CYS A 279 4.98 -6.17 -6.39
CA CYS A 279 6.12 -6.29 -5.49
C CYS A 279 5.75 -6.72 -4.08
N SER A 280 4.62 -6.24 -3.51
CA SER A 280 4.25 -6.60 -2.14
C SER A 280 3.96 -8.10 -2.02
N PHE A 281 3.27 -8.70 -2.99
CA PHE A 281 3.09 -10.15 -3.07
C PHE A 281 4.44 -10.87 -3.22
N LEU A 282 5.30 -10.40 -4.15
CA LEU A 282 6.62 -10.98 -4.37
C LEU A 282 7.47 -10.97 -3.09
N ILE A 283 7.49 -9.86 -2.34
CA ILE A 283 8.24 -9.73 -1.09
C ILE A 283 7.76 -10.74 -0.06
N VAL A 284 6.44 -10.88 0.13
CA VAL A 284 5.88 -11.86 1.08
C VAL A 284 6.21 -13.29 0.64
N GLU A 285 6.18 -13.60 -0.67
CA GLU A 285 6.56 -14.92 -1.17
C GLU A 285 8.07 -15.20 -1.00
N GLU A 286 8.94 -14.21 -1.10
CA GLU A 286 10.37 -14.40 -0.77
C GLU A 286 10.57 -14.61 0.75
N MET A 287 9.84 -13.89 1.60
CA MET A 287 9.84 -14.18 3.05
C MET A 287 9.31 -15.58 3.35
N ARG A 288 8.30 -16.08 2.61
CA ARG A 288 7.82 -17.47 2.71
C ARG A 288 8.92 -18.50 2.39
N ARG A 289 9.84 -18.15 1.48
CA ARG A 289 11.02 -18.97 1.14
C ARG A 289 12.16 -18.81 2.12
N GLY A 290 11.99 -18.01 3.19
CA GLY A 290 12.96 -17.83 4.27
C GLY A 290 13.84 -16.58 4.16
N ALA A 291 13.60 -15.68 3.21
CA ALA A 291 14.34 -14.42 3.12
C ALA A 291 14.01 -13.48 4.30
N HIS A 292 15.01 -12.76 4.79
CA HIS A 292 14.80 -11.67 5.73
C HIS A 292 14.00 -10.51 5.06
N PRO A 293 13.14 -9.75 5.76
CA PRO A 293 12.36 -8.64 5.21
C PRO A 293 13.19 -7.68 4.33
N LYS A 294 14.38 -7.29 4.78
CA LYS A 294 15.31 -6.45 4.01
C LYS A 294 15.69 -7.07 2.67
N ASP A 295 16.11 -8.33 2.67
CA ASP A 295 16.63 -8.98 1.47
C ASP A 295 15.52 -9.24 0.45
N ALA A 296 14.33 -9.63 0.92
CA ALA A 296 13.13 -9.79 0.09
C ALA A 296 12.74 -8.47 -0.62
N ALA A 297 12.74 -7.35 0.10
CA ALA A 297 12.41 -6.04 -0.47
C ALA A 297 13.51 -5.52 -1.43
N LEU A 298 14.78 -5.68 -1.10
CA LEU A 298 15.89 -5.34 -2.01
C LEU A 298 15.83 -6.15 -3.32
N MET A 299 15.46 -7.43 -3.24
CA MET A 299 15.27 -8.27 -4.41
C MET A 299 14.13 -7.75 -5.30
N ALA A 300 13.00 -7.35 -4.70
CA ALA A 300 11.89 -6.74 -5.45
C ALA A 300 12.33 -5.43 -6.12
N LEU A 301 13.07 -4.55 -5.43
CA LEU A 301 13.60 -3.31 -6.02
C LEU A 301 14.58 -3.58 -7.18
N ARG A 302 15.46 -4.58 -7.06
CA ARG A 302 16.34 -5.00 -8.18
C ARG A 302 15.53 -5.44 -9.41
N ARG A 303 14.42 -6.16 -9.18
CA ARG A 303 13.51 -6.56 -10.26
C ARG A 303 12.84 -5.35 -10.91
N VAL A 304 12.36 -4.40 -10.12
CA VAL A 304 11.81 -3.13 -10.64
C VAL A 304 12.85 -2.38 -11.47
N ALA A 305 14.07 -2.21 -10.95
CA ALA A 305 15.14 -1.53 -11.65
C ALA A 305 15.46 -2.20 -13.01
N LYS A 306 15.57 -3.54 -13.01
CA LYS A 306 15.79 -4.33 -14.23
C LYS A 306 14.67 -4.16 -15.26
N ASN A 307 13.41 -4.07 -14.79
CA ASN A 307 12.23 -3.96 -15.67
C ASN A 307 11.94 -2.52 -16.11
N THR A 308 12.65 -1.53 -15.56
CA THR A 308 12.54 -0.12 -15.97
C THR A 308 13.43 0.12 -17.18
N ILE A 309 12.87 -0.03 -18.39
CA ILE A 309 13.61 0.06 -19.66
C ILE A 309 13.31 1.33 -20.47
N GLU A 310 12.24 2.06 -20.11
CA GLU A 310 11.89 3.30 -20.81
C GLU A 310 12.88 4.41 -20.46
N LYS A 311 13.52 4.98 -21.50
CA LYS A 311 14.55 6.04 -21.33
C LYS A 311 14.07 7.23 -20.51
N ARG A 312 12.79 7.63 -20.63
CA ARG A 312 12.20 8.73 -19.85
C ARG A 312 12.10 8.44 -18.35
N LEU A 313 12.21 7.19 -17.93
CA LEU A 313 12.16 6.73 -16.54
C LEU A 313 13.56 6.41 -15.99
N LEU A 314 14.61 6.72 -16.75
CA LEU A 314 15.99 6.53 -16.33
C LEU A 314 16.68 7.89 -16.17
N ASN A 315 17.56 7.97 -15.17
CA ASN A 315 18.45 9.10 -14.97
C ASN A 315 19.72 8.97 -15.83
N SER A 316 20.66 9.91 -15.68
CA SER A 316 21.89 9.96 -16.46
C SER A 316 22.77 8.71 -16.27
N ASN A 317 22.65 8.03 -15.12
CA ASN A 317 23.38 6.81 -14.78
C ASN A 317 22.67 5.53 -15.24
N GLY A 318 21.55 5.64 -15.99
CA GLY A 318 20.75 4.50 -16.45
C GLY A 318 19.97 3.80 -15.33
N ARG A 319 19.77 4.45 -14.17
CA ARG A 319 18.99 3.98 -13.04
C ARG A 319 17.59 4.58 -13.07
N PRO A 320 16.57 3.97 -12.41
CA PRO A 320 15.23 4.58 -12.30
C PRO A 320 15.29 6.01 -11.75
N ASN A 321 14.63 6.96 -12.39
CA ASN A 321 14.58 8.36 -11.96
C ASN A 321 13.44 8.69 -11.00
N PHE A 322 12.94 7.67 -10.29
CA PHE A 322 11.82 7.77 -9.35
C PHE A 322 12.12 7.04 -8.04
N GLY A 323 11.38 7.39 -6.98
CA GLY A 323 11.39 6.71 -5.70
C GLY A 323 10.37 5.56 -5.67
N LEU A 324 10.72 4.48 -4.99
CA LEU A 324 9.83 3.39 -4.60
C LEU A 324 10.36 2.80 -3.30
N ASN A 325 9.52 2.75 -2.29
CA ASN A 325 9.86 2.30 -0.95
C ASN A 325 8.95 1.15 -0.54
N PHE A 326 9.47 0.24 0.27
CA PHE A 326 8.73 -0.85 0.88
C PHE A 326 8.89 -0.85 2.40
N TYR A 327 7.81 -1.16 3.09
CA TYR A 327 7.74 -1.32 4.54
C TYR A 327 7.32 -2.76 4.79
N VAL A 328 8.17 -3.53 5.45
CA VAL A 328 8.06 -4.99 5.48
C VAL A 328 8.23 -5.49 6.90
N LEU A 329 7.36 -6.39 7.32
CA LEU A 329 7.50 -7.12 8.57
C LEU A 329 7.17 -8.61 8.35
N ASN A 330 7.78 -9.49 9.11
CA ASN A 330 7.47 -10.92 9.06
C ASN A 330 6.80 -11.41 10.36
N ALA A 331 6.33 -12.66 10.35
CA ALA A 331 5.66 -13.28 11.49
C ALA A 331 6.54 -13.44 12.75
N LYS A 332 7.85 -13.21 12.67
CA LYS A 332 8.77 -13.20 13.81
C LYS A 332 8.93 -11.82 14.44
N GLY A 333 8.35 -10.76 13.84
CA GLY A 333 8.55 -9.38 14.26
C GLY A 333 9.84 -8.73 13.72
N GLU A 334 10.57 -9.42 12.81
CA GLU A 334 11.66 -8.79 12.07
C GLU A 334 11.06 -7.85 11.02
N HIS A 335 11.68 -6.67 10.83
CA HIS A 335 11.15 -5.64 9.93
C HIS A 335 12.26 -4.88 9.21
N ALA A 336 11.90 -4.22 8.13
CA ALA A 336 12.79 -3.31 7.39
C ALA A 336 11.97 -2.28 6.59
N GLY A 337 12.46 -1.05 6.58
CA GLY A 337 12.15 -0.07 5.53
C GLY A 337 13.24 -0.15 4.45
N VAL A 338 12.83 -0.31 3.19
CA VAL A 338 13.76 -0.46 2.07
C VAL A 338 13.33 0.45 0.93
N SER A 339 14.27 1.10 0.26
CA SER A 339 13.96 2.11 -0.75
C SER A 339 14.89 2.05 -1.96
N MET A 340 14.43 2.61 -3.08
CA MET A 340 15.25 2.76 -4.29
C MET A 340 16.43 3.70 -4.04
N TYR A 341 16.19 4.81 -3.34
CA TYR A 341 17.15 5.84 -2.94
C TYR A 341 16.91 6.23 -1.48
N GLU A 342 17.78 7.08 -0.92
CA GLU A 342 17.67 7.52 0.49
C GLU A 342 16.26 7.98 0.86
N SER A 343 15.73 7.41 1.93
CA SER A 343 14.43 7.73 2.51
C SER A 343 14.39 7.34 3.99
N THR A 344 13.23 7.54 4.62
CA THR A 344 12.99 7.14 6.00
C THR A 344 11.68 6.37 6.14
N TYR A 345 11.53 5.64 7.24
CA TYR A 345 10.30 4.99 7.62
C TYR A 345 10.06 5.12 9.12
N SER A 346 8.86 4.86 9.55
CA SER A 346 8.44 4.97 10.94
C SER A 346 8.23 3.60 11.55
N VAL A 347 8.58 3.45 12.81
CA VAL A 347 8.32 2.24 13.59
C VAL A 347 7.90 2.62 15.00
N CYS A 348 6.95 1.88 15.59
CA CYS A 348 6.61 1.98 17.00
C CYS A 348 6.66 0.59 17.65
N THR A 349 7.39 0.50 18.76
CA THR A 349 7.56 -0.67 19.60
C THR A 349 7.28 -0.30 21.06
N GLU A 350 7.51 -1.21 22.00
CA GLU A 350 7.50 -0.91 23.43
C GLU A 350 8.47 0.19 23.87
N ASP A 351 9.55 0.41 23.07
CA ASP A 351 10.54 1.48 23.28
C ASP A 351 10.09 2.84 22.71
N GLY A 352 8.86 2.96 22.22
CA GLY A 352 8.29 4.17 21.63
C GLY A 352 8.44 4.25 20.10
N ALA A 353 7.94 5.35 19.55
CA ALA A 353 7.99 5.62 18.12
C ALA A 353 9.35 6.20 17.70
N LYS A 354 9.83 5.77 16.52
CA LYS A 354 11.09 6.23 15.93
C LYS A 354 10.94 6.39 14.42
N THR A 355 11.65 7.35 13.86
CA THR A 355 11.89 7.45 12.40
C THR A 355 13.31 6.94 12.13
N LEU A 356 13.43 5.99 11.23
CA LEU A 356 14.66 5.29 10.90
C LEU A 356 15.01 5.48 9.41
N PRO A 357 16.30 5.49 9.03
CA PRO A 357 16.69 5.45 7.63
C PRO A 357 16.32 4.11 7.00
N THR A 358 16.00 4.14 5.71
CA THR A 358 15.77 2.92 4.93
C THR A 358 17.10 2.30 4.48
N GLU A 359 17.07 0.98 4.22
CA GLU A 359 18.11 0.32 3.45
C GLU A 359 17.93 0.67 1.97
N VAL A 360 18.97 1.09 1.28
CA VAL A 360 18.89 1.62 -0.08
C VAL A 360 19.36 0.63 -1.14
N LEU A 361 18.72 0.66 -2.32
CA LEU A 361 19.25 -0.07 -3.47
C LEU A 361 20.37 0.71 -4.16
N TYR A 362 20.25 2.02 -4.22
CA TYR A 362 21.23 2.93 -4.84
C TYR A 362 21.54 4.09 -3.92
N ASP A 363 22.82 4.41 -3.81
CA ASP A 363 23.26 5.67 -3.23
C ASP A 363 22.90 6.84 -4.14
N GLY A 364 22.74 8.05 -3.57
CA GLY A 364 22.42 9.27 -4.30
C GLY A 364 20.93 9.54 -4.43
N LYS A 365 20.53 10.23 -5.50
CA LYS A 365 19.16 10.72 -5.72
C LYS A 365 18.60 10.21 -7.06
N PRO A 366 17.28 10.16 -7.21
CA PRO A 366 16.65 9.79 -8.49
C PRO A 366 17.07 10.68 -9.68
N THR A 367 17.55 11.88 -9.39
CA THR A 367 17.95 12.91 -10.39
C THR A 367 19.40 12.86 -10.81
N ASP A 368 20.22 11.99 -10.23
CA ASP A 368 21.68 11.94 -10.47
C ASP A 368 22.07 11.38 -11.85
#